data_f5c29efe54beda2e2fcf3f8662c107a8
#
_entry.id   f5c29efe54beda2e2fcf3f8662c107a8
#
_cell.length_a   1.000
_cell.length_b   1.000
_cell.length_c   1.000
_cell.angle_alpha   90.00
_cell.angle_beta   90.00
_cell.angle_gamma   90.00
#
_symmetry.space_group_name_H-M   'P 1'
#
loop_
_entity.id
_entity.type
_entity.pdbx_description
1 polymer ?
#
loop_
_entity_poly.entity_id
_entity_poly.type
_entity_poly.pdbx_seq_one_letter_code
_entity_poly.pdbx_strand_id
1 'polypeptide(L)'
;MTRRTTSEAASTALLDTANGERERVFDAFRQWGYLEADLDPLGFLPKSPPPELQIVGELAREARGLYCGTVGVEFMHIAEPERRKWIQERMEGPQPAVDQERILDQLIRADLFEQVLQQRYLGTKRFSLEGVTALLPLVDEILDAAGQRGAVELVMGMSHRGRLNVIVHVAKRPPEEVFAGFEDVDPRSVLGGGDVKYHMGATGEYVTRSGARIHIHLVSNPSHLEAVDPVTVGRSRAKQDRVGTGGAEKYLPLLVHGDGAFAGQGIFAETLNYSDLKGYTVGGTVHVIVNNLLGFTTLPTELHSSRFAAQLARRQSVPIFHVNGEDVDAVVRVGRMALEYRYTFGSDVVVDLIGYRRHGHSEVDDPTVTQPLMYQAIKEHPALWEVYAEDIGAEEAQSKVTAIRAEYEAAQKNAASITKKPTFRDLPKYWDNYKGGRYKPDYEVETGVPVEQLREITQRLTTYPEDFHVHPKVKKLLEQRAEM
;
A
#
# COMPACT_ATOMS: atom_id res chain seq x y z
N MET A 1 -65.94 13.06 0.06
CA MET A 1 -64.51 13.32 0.33
C MET A 1 -63.83 12.14 1.05
N THR A 2 -63.87 10.91 0.54
CA THR A 2 -63.36 9.74 1.31
C THR A 2 -62.88 8.60 0.40
N ARG A 3 -62.20 8.90 -0.70
CA ARG A 3 -61.60 7.86 -1.57
C ARG A 3 -60.11 8.12 -1.98
N ARG A 4 -59.49 9.24 -1.52
CA ARG A 4 -58.07 9.49 -1.82
C ARG A 4 -57.07 9.00 -0.77
N THR A 5 -57.51 8.85 0.51
CA THR A 5 -56.61 8.51 1.61
C THR A 5 -56.23 7.02 1.68
N THR A 6 -57.03 6.12 1.15
CA THR A 6 -56.72 4.67 1.17
C THR A 6 -55.71 4.25 0.06
N SER A 7 -55.63 4.95 -1.06
CA SER A 7 -54.70 4.67 -2.15
C SER A 7 -53.27 5.14 -1.82
N GLU A 8 -53.13 6.30 -1.16
CA GLU A 8 -51.81 6.81 -0.75
C GLU A 8 -51.24 5.97 0.40
N ALA A 9 -52.02 5.60 1.41
CA ALA A 9 -51.55 4.74 2.50
C ALA A 9 -51.18 3.33 2.02
N ALA A 10 -51.93 2.73 1.09
CA ALA A 10 -51.58 1.45 0.48
C ALA A 10 -50.34 1.53 -0.41
N SER A 11 -50.14 2.61 -1.16
CA SER A 11 -48.96 2.84 -1.97
C SER A 11 -47.73 3.05 -1.08
N THR A 12 -47.82 3.80 0.02
CA THR A 12 -46.73 4.00 0.96
C THR A 12 -46.37 2.70 1.68
N ALA A 13 -47.36 1.90 2.11
CA ALA A 13 -47.15 0.60 2.78
C ALA A 13 -46.50 -0.43 1.81
N LEU A 14 -46.83 -0.40 0.51
CA LEU A 14 -46.21 -1.24 -0.52
C LEU A 14 -44.78 -0.78 -0.81
N LEU A 15 -44.51 0.52 -0.84
CA LEU A 15 -43.18 1.08 -0.98
C LEU A 15 -42.28 0.76 0.23
N ASP A 16 -42.83 0.85 1.44
CA ASP A 16 -42.13 0.50 2.69
C ASP A 16 -41.79 -1.00 2.75
N THR A 17 -42.69 -1.87 2.30
CA THR A 17 -42.41 -3.32 2.22
C THR A 17 -41.43 -3.67 1.14
N ALA A 18 -41.48 -3.04 -0.03
CA ALA A 18 -40.51 -3.23 -1.11
C ALA A 18 -39.10 -2.72 -0.74
N ASN A 19 -39.00 -1.55 -0.09
CA ASN A 19 -37.76 -1.03 0.44
C ASN A 19 -37.20 -1.94 1.55
N GLY A 20 -38.00 -2.45 2.42
CA GLY A 20 -37.59 -3.40 3.46
C GLY A 20 -37.13 -4.75 2.93
N GLU A 21 -37.68 -5.21 1.81
CA GLU A 21 -37.17 -6.41 1.11
C GLU A 21 -35.85 -6.15 0.43
N ARG A 22 -35.70 -5.04 -0.31
CA ARG A 22 -34.44 -4.62 -0.92
C ARG A 22 -33.33 -4.55 0.10
N GLU A 23 -33.54 -3.84 1.22
CA GLU A 23 -32.51 -3.70 2.26
C GLU A 23 -32.10 -5.06 2.85
N ARG A 24 -33.03 -5.96 3.14
CA ARG A 24 -32.71 -7.31 3.65
C ARG A 24 -31.86 -8.12 2.65
N VAL A 25 -32.19 -8.05 1.35
CA VAL A 25 -31.42 -8.74 0.32
C VAL A 25 -30.03 -8.12 0.19
N PHE A 26 -29.94 -6.80 0.09
CA PHE A 26 -28.66 -6.09 -0.04
C PHE A 26 -27.77 -6.28 1.19
N ASP A 27 -28.33 -6.27 2.40
CA ASP A 27 -27.56 -6.47 3.62
C ASP A 27 -26.89 -7.84 3.68
N ALA A 28 -27.51 -8.90 3.14
CA ALA A 28 -26.86 -10.19 3.03
C ALA A 28 -25.60 -10.12 2.12
N PHE A 29 -25.68 -9.43 0.98
CA PHE A 29 -24.56 -9.26 0.07
C PHE A 29 -23.51 -8.26 0.61
N ARG A 30 -23.92 -7.19 1.27
CA ARG A 30 -23.02 -6.26 1.98
C ARG A 30 -22.21 -6.98 3.05
N GLN A 31 -22.84 -7.92 3.76
CA GLN A 31 -22.22 -8.69 4.85
C GLN A 31 -21.29 -9.80 4.33
N TRP A 32 -21.68 -10.50 3.26
CA TRP A 32 -21.04 -11.77 2.88
C TRP A 32 -20.60 -11.83 1.42
N GLY A 33 -20.90 -10.84 0.58
CA GLY A 33 -20.65 -10.87 -0.87
C GLY A 33 -19.19 -11.15 -1.22
N TYR A 34 -18.23 -10.64 -0.44
CA TYR A 34 -16.80 -10.86 -0.62
C TYR A 34 -16.39 -12.35 -0.58
N LEU A 35 -17.21 -13.23 0.01
CA LEU A 35 -16.95 -14.68 0.05
C LEU A 35 -17.31 -15.40 -1.27
N GLU A 36 -18.17 -14.77 -2.10
CA GLU A 36 -18.56 -15.25 -3.42
C GLU A 36 -17.83 -14.50 -4.55
N ALA A 37 -17.18 -13.37 -4.25
CA ALA A 37 -16.54 -12.50 -5.22
C ALA A 37 -15.45 -13.22 -6.04
N ASP A 38 -15.26 -12.76 -7.27
CA ASP A 38 -14.28 -13.29 -8.23
C ASP A 38 -12.93 -12.59 -8.12
N LEU A 39 -12.19 -12.94 -7.10
CA LEU A 39 -11.01 -12.21 -6.66
C LEU A 39 -9.68 -12.78 -7.15
N ASP A 40 -9.66 -14.06 -7.56
CA ASP A 40 -8.41 -14.72 -7.97
C ASP A 40 -8.38 -14.89 -9.49
N PRO A 41 -7.46 -14.22 -10.20
CA PRO A 41 -7.36 -14.32 -11.65
C PRO A 41 -7.07 -15.74 -12.16
N LEU A 42 -6.44 -16.57 -11.34
CA LEU A 42 -6.09 -17.95 -11.71
C LEU A 42 -7.10 -19.01 -11.21
N GLY A 43 -8.07 -18.61 -10.38
CA GLY A 43 -9.12 -19.48 -9.88
C GLY A 43 -8.66 -20.55 -8.84
N PHE A 44 -7.50 -20.40 -8.23
CA PHE A 44 -7.01 -21.31 -7.17
C PHE A 44 -7.59 -21.01 -5.78
N LEU A 45 -8.17 -19.81 -5.58
CA LEU A 45 -8.81 -19.44 -4.34
C LEU A 45 -10.25 -19.96 -4.31
N PRO A 46 -10.60 -21.02 -3.56
CA PRO A 46 -11.94 -21.60 -3.59
C PRO A 46 -12.97 -20.58 -3.08
N LYS A 47 -14.10 -20.42 -3.78
CA LYS A 47 -15.24 -19.65 -3.29
C LYS A 47 -15.96 -20.43 -2.19
N SER A 48 -16.42 -19.73 -1.15
CA SER A 48 -17.10 -20.36 0.00
C SER A 48 -18.31 -19.50 0.43
N PRO A 49 -19.32 -19.33 -0.46
CA PRO A 49 -20.48 -18.52 -0.14
C PRO A 49 -21.30 -19.18 0.97
N PRO A 50 -21.73 -18.42 1.99
CA PRO A 50 -22.57 -18.92 3.05
C PRO A 50 -24.03 -19.08 2.56
N PRO A 51 -24.89 -19.83 3.31
CA PRO A 51 -26.28 -20.05 2.94
C PRO A 51 -27.09 -18.75 2.75
N GLU A 52 -26.72 -17.68 3.44
CA GLU A 52 -27.34 -16.36 3.37
C GLU A 52 -27.26 -15.74 1.97
N LEU A 53 -26.33 -16.15 1.11
CA LEU A 53 -26.20 -15.71 -0.28
C LEU A 53 -27.00 -16.58 -1.27
N GLN A 54 -27.65 -17.64 -0.83
CA GLN A 54 -28.51 -18.49 -1.69
C GLN A 54 -29.85 -17.83 -2.03
N ILE A 55 -29.91 -16.50 -2.03
CA ILE A 55 -31.05 -15.69 -2.41
C ILE A 55 -31.13 -15.60 -3.94
N VAL A 56 -32.32 -15.76 -4.49
CA VAL A 56 -32.60 -15.65 -5.93
C VAL A 56 -33.59 -14.52 -6.20
N GLY A 57 -33.63 -14.03 -7.44
CA GLY A 57 -34.50 -12.95 -7.86
C GLY A 57 -33.73 -11.75 -8.41
N GLU A 58 -34.43 -10.71 -8.81
CA GLU A 58 -33.86 -9.53 -9.47
C GLU A 58 -32.97 -8.74 -8.53
N LEU A 59 -33.46 -8.47 -7.31
CA LEU A 59 -32.69 -7.78 -6.26
C LEU A 59 -31.40 -8.52 -5.88
N ALA A 60 -31.46 -9.86 -5.82
CA ALA A 60 -30.28 -10.66 -5.54
C ALA A 60 -29.26 -10.62 -6.70
N ARG A 61 -29.74 -10.57 -7.96
CA ARG A 61 -28.83 -10.41 -9.12
C ARG A 61 -28.17 -9.03 -9.15
N GLU A 62 -28.93 -7.98 -8.84
CA GLU A 62 -28.42 -6.62 -8.71
C GLU A 62 -27.34 -6.55 -7.60
N ALA A 63 -27.67 -7.01 -6.39
CA ALA A 63 -26.75 -6.99 -5.25
C ALA A 63 -25.50 -7.85 -5.49
N ARG A 64 -25.65 -9.03 -6.12
CA ARG A 64 -24.53 -9.90 -6.50
C ARG A 64 -23.61 -9.23 -7.51
N GLY A 65 -24.14 -8.51 -8.50
CA GLY A 65 -23.36 -7.72 -9.45
C GLY A 65 -22.48 -6.66 -8.79
N LEU A 66 -22.93 -6.09 -7.67
CA LEU A 66 -22.23 -5.03 -6.96
C LEU A 66 -21.20 -5.57 -5.93
N TYR A 67 -21.49 -6.69 -5.27
CA TYR A 67 -20.72 -7.17 -4.11
C TYR A 67 -19.99 -8.51 -4.34
N CYS A 68 -20.28 -9.22 -5.45
CA CYS A 68 -19.65 -10.51 -5.76
C CYS A 68 -18.94 -10.51 -7.12
N GLY A 69 -18.66 -9.33 -7.70
CA GLY A 69 -17.85 -9.18 -8.90
C GLY A 69 -16.35 -9.28 -8.58
N THR A 70 -15.55 -8.53 -9.30
CA THR A 70 -14.10 -8.46 -9.12
C THR A 70 -13.66 -7.64 -7.89
N VAL A 71 -14.62 -7.04 -7.19
CA VAL A 71 -14.41 -6.34 -5.91
C VAL A 71 -15.28 -6.99 -4.84
N GLY A 72 -14.64 -7.36 -3.73
CA GLY A 72 -15.28 -7.77 -2.49
C GLY A 72 -14.97 -6.76 -1.38
N VAL A 73 -15.94 -6.41 -0.55
CA VAL A 73 -15.70 -5.42 0.52
C VAL A 73 -16.14 -5.94 1.87
N GLU A 74 -15.25 -5.80 2.88
CA GLU A 74 -15.55 -6.09 4.27
C GLU A 74 -15.68 -4.77 5.05
N PHE A 75 -16.90 -4.41 5.42
CA PHE A 75 -17.18 -3.14 6.13
C PHE A 75 -18.31 -3.23 7.14
N MET A 76 -19.11 -4.31 7.13
CA MET A 76 -20.26 -4.44 8.04
C MET A 76 -19.85 -4.66 9.51
N HIS A 77 -18.57 -4.95 9.77
CA HIS A 77 -17.99 -5.01 11.13
C HIS A 77 -17.71 -3.62 11.73
N ILE A 78 -17.74 -2.56 10.92
CA ILE A 78 -17.52 -1.18 11.37
C ILE A 78 -18.74 -0.74 12.18
N ALA A 79 -18.52 -0.27 13.41
CA ALA A 79 -19.62 0.07 14.32
C ALA A 79 -20.38 1.33 13.88
N GLU A 80 -19.67 2.33 13.32
CA GLU A 80 -20.20 3.63 12.97
C GLU A 80 -21.08 3.56 11.70
N PRO A 81 -22.41 3.84 11.81
CA PRO A 81 -23.31 3.74 10.67
C PRO A 81 -22.96 4.66 9.50
N GLU A 82 -22.43 5.84 9.79
CA GLU A 82 -22.05 6.83 8.77
C GLU A 82 -20.94 6.31 7.88
N ARG A 83 -19.93 5.60 8.44
CA ARG A 83 -18.85 4.99 7.69
C ARG A 83 -19.36 3.88 6.78
N ARG A 84 -20.26 3.00 7.30
CA ARG A 84 -20.89 1.95 6.48
C ARG A 84 -21.70 2.54 5.34
N LYS A 85 -22.54 3.54 5.62
CA LYS A 85 -23.37 4.23 4.62
C LYS A 85 -22.50 4.87 3.53
N TRP A 86 -21.39 5.50 3.90
CA TRP A 86 -20.47 6.10 2.96
C TRP A 86 -19.90 5.07 1.96
N ILE A 87 -19.56 3.87 2.43
CA ILE A 87 -19.07 2.77 1.59
C ILE A 87 -20.19 2.24 0.69
N GLN A 88 -21.38 2.01 1.26
CA GLN A 88 -22.57 1.58 0.50
C GLN A 88 -22.86 2.51 -0.68
N GLU A 89 -22.92 3.81 -0.44
CA GLU A 89 -23.21 4.82 -1.48
C GLU A 89 -22.19 4.77 -2.63
N ARG A 90 -20.93 4.44 -2.35
CA ARG A 90 -19.89 4.34 -3.38
C ARG A 90 -19.86 3.00 -4.10
N MET A 91 -20.15 1.93 -3.40
CA MET A 91 -20.26 0.60 -4.02
C MET A 91 -21.52 0.50 -4.89
N GLU A 92 -22.64 1.09 -4.46
CA GLU A 92 -23.95 1.02 -5.11
C GLU A 92 -24.18 2.19 -6.11
N GLY A 93 -23.31 3.19 -6.09
CA GLY A 93 -23.39 4.36 -6.97
C GLY A 93 -22.71 4.17 -8.32
N PRO A 94 -22.81 5.19 -9.20
CA PRO A 94 -22.11 5.17 -10.49
C PRO A 94 -20.59 5.15 -10.29
N GLN A 95 -19.93 4.28 -11.05
CA GLN A 95 -18.49 4.17 -11.01
C GLN A 95 -17.83 5.25 -11.88
N PRO A 96 -16.79 5.96 -11.38
CA PRO A 96 -16.09 6.98 -12.16
C PRO A 96 -15.34 6.34 -13.34
N ALA A 97 -15.23 7.08 -14.44
CA ALA A 97 -14.38 6.69 -15.56
C ALA A 97 -12.89 6.70 -15.15
N VAL A 98 -12.12 5.83 -15.77
CA VAL A 98 -10.67 5.73 -15.58
C VAL A 98 -9.92 6.13 -16.85
N ASP A 99 -8.65 6.47 -16.71
CA ASP A 99 -7.76 6.82 -17.83
C ASP A 99 -7.07 5.55 -18.34
N GLN A 100 -7.75 4.83 -19.22
CA GLN A 100 -7.31 3.52 -19.71
C GLN A 100 -5.98 3.60 -20.47
N GLU A 101 -5.74 4.68 -21.23
CA GLU A 101 -4.49 4.85 -21.96
C GLU A 101 -3.29 4.96 -21.00
N ARG A 102 -3.46 5.72 -19.92
CA ARG A 102 -2.44 5.87 -18.89
C ARG A 102 -2.21 4.57 -18.11
N ILE A 103 -3.28 3.85 -17.80
CA ILE A 103 -3.19 2.54 -17.15
C ILE A 103 -2.38 1.58 -18.02
N LEU A 104 -2.70 1.49 -19.31
CA LEU A 104 -1.98 0.64 -20.26
C LEU A 104 -0.49 0.99 -20.34
N ASP A 105 -0.14 2.28 -20.44
CA ASP A 105 1.27 2.72 -20.44
C ASP A 105 2.00 2.28 -19.17
N GLN A 106 1.38 2.41 -18.01
CA GLN A 106 1.97 2.01 -16.73
C GLN A 106 2.18 0.50 -16.62
N LEU A 107 1.21 -0.30 -17.07
CA LEU A 107 1.31 -1.76 -17.08
C LEU A 107 2.44 -2.23 -18.01
N ILE A 108 2.53 -1.69 -19.21
CA ILE A 108 3.59 -1.99 -20.17
C ILE A 108 4.97 -1.62 -19.59
N ARG A 109 5.10 -0.42 -19.02
CA ARG A 109 6.37 0.03 -18.40
C ARG A 109 6.80 -0.87 -17.26
N ALA A 110 5.86 -1.26 -16.40
CA ALA A 110 6.15 -2.15 -15.27
C ALA A 110 6.68 -3.51 -15.73
N ASP A 111 6.00 -4.13 -16.67
CA ASP A 111 6.32 -5.46 -17.17
C ASP A 111 7.63 -5.46 -17.96
N LEU A 112 7.82 -4.53 -18.90
CA LEU A 112 9.04 -4.43 -19.71
C LEU A 112 10.28 -4.12 -18.86
N PHE A 113 10.14 -3.33 -17.80
CA PHE A 113 11.24 -3.09 -16.86
C PHE A 113 11.70 -4.39 -16.19
N GLU A 114 10.75 -5.22 -15.73
CA GLU A 114 11.04 -6.53 -15.15
C GLU A 114 11.65 -7.48 -16.19
N GLN A 115 11.15 -7.49 -17.45
CA GLN A 115 11.69 -8.32 -18.51
C GLN A 115 13.16 -7.96 -18.84
N VAL A 116 13.50 -6.67 -18.92
CA VAL A 116 14.87 -6.24 -19.15
C VAL A 116 15.79 -6.66 -17.99
N LEU A 117 15.33 -6.52 -16.75
CA LEU A 117 16.06 -7.01 -15.57
C LEU A 117 16.25 -8.54 -15.63
N GLN A 118 15.23 -9.28 -16.00
CA GLN A 118 15.28 -10.75 -16.10
C GLN A 118 16.27 -11.21 -17.16
N GLN A 119 16.24 -10.59 -18.33
CA GLN A 119 17.10 -10.98 -19.44
C GLN A 119 18.58 -10.64 -19.19
N ARG A 120 18.84 -9.50 -18.56
CA ARG A 120 20.20 -8.99 -18.38
C ARG A 120 20.87 -9.50 -17.11
N TYR A 121 20.12 -9.63 -16.01
CA TYR A 121 20.65 -9.95 -14.69
C TYR A 121 20.09 -11.27 -14.17
N LEU A 122 20.13 -12.29 -15.02
CA LEU A 122 19.65 -13.64 -14.70
C LEU A 122 20.30 -14.16 -13.41
N GLY A 123 19.51 -14.77 -12.53
CA GLY A 123 19.99 -15.34 -11.28
C GLY A 123 20.21 -14.32 -10.15
N THR A 124 19.80 -13.07 -10.34
CA THR A 124 19.83 -12.05 -9.28
C THR A 124 18.45 -11.89 -8.63
N LYS A 125 18.41 -11.81 -7.31
CA LYS A 125 17.17 -11.54 -6.56
C LYS A 125 16.72 -10.09 -6.77
N ARG A 126 15.47 -9.89 -7.19
CA ARG A 126 14.85 -8.59 -7.38
C ARG A 126 13.42 -8.51 -6.86
N PHE A 127 12.77 -9.66 -6.62
CA PHE A 127 11.38 -9.80 -6.18
C PHE A 127 10.41 -9.07 -7.12
N SER A 128 10.27 -9.62 -8.32
CA SER A 128 9.48 -9.08 -9.43
C SER A 128 8.03 -8.77 -9.03
N LEU A 129 7.49 -7.71 -9.66
CA LEU A 129 6.09 -7.30 -9.55
C LEU A 129 5.17 -8.02 -10.55
N GLU A 130 5.71 -8.82 -11.48
CA GLU A 130 4.92 -9.54 -12.49
C GLU A 130 3.82 -10.40 -11.86
N GLY A 131 2.61 -10.26 -12.36
CA GLY A 131 1.37 -10.86 -11.84
C GLY A 131 0.58 -9.96 -10.87
N VAL A 132 1.15 -8.82 -10.44
CA VAL A 132 0.49 -7.80 -9.60
C VAL A 132 0.90 -6.38 -10.02
N THR A 133 1.19 -6.18 -11.31
CA THR A 133 1.62 -4.90 -11.88
C THR A 133 0.57 -3.80 -11.75
N ALA A 134 -0.70 -4.14 -11.51
CA ALA A 134 -1.77 -3.21 -11.18
C ALA A 134 -1.49 -2.35 -9.92
N LEU A 135 -0.47 -2.69 -9.12
CA LEU A 135 0.03 -1.84 -8.03
C LEU A 135 0.41 -0.44 -8.53
N LEU A 136 0.97 -0.31 -9.74
CA LEU A 136 1.40 1.00 -10.24
C LEU A 136 0.23 1.92 -10.58
N PRO A 137 -0.79 1.49 -11.37
CA PRO A 137 -2.01 2.27 -11.57
C PRO A 137 -2.75 2.59 -10.26
N LEU A 138 -2.78 1.66 -9.30
CA LEU A 138 -3.35 1.88 -7.97
C LEU A 138 -2.66 3.05 -7.24
N VAL A 139 -1.33 3.04 -7.19
CA VAL A 139 -0.54 4.08 -6.52
C VAL A 139 -0.64 5.41 -7.26
N ASP A 140 -0.67 5.40 -8.60
CA ASP A 140 -0.88 6.60 -9.43
C ASP A 140 -2.21 7.28 -9.10
N GLU A 141 -3.29 6.51 -9.01
CA GLU A 141 -4.61 7.03 -8.66
C GLU A 141 -4.65 7.61 -7.24
N ILE A 142 -4.04 6.90 -6.27
CA ILE A 142 -3.90 7.40 -4.90
C ILE A 142 -3.16 8.74 -4.89
N LEU A 143 -2.07 8.86 -5.65
CA LEU A 143 -1.28 10.09 -5.75
C LEU A 143 -2.06 11.24 -6.42
N ASP A 144 -2.78 10.95 -7.50
CA ASP A 144 -3.59 11.97 -8.19
C ASP A 144 -4.71 12.49 -7.29
N ALA A 145 -5.45 11.60 -6.64
CA ALA A 145 -6.51 11.97 -5.71
C ALA A 145 -5.97 12.69 -4.46
N ALA A 146 -4.77 12.33 -3.98
CA ALA A 146 -4.09 13.03 -2.88
C ALA A 146 -3.64 14.43 -3.30
N GLY A 147 -3.10 14.57 -4.51
CA GLY A 147 -2.69 15.87 -5.07
C GLY A 147 -3.87 16.83 -5.21
N GLN A 148 -5.02 16.36 -5.64
CA GLN A 148 -6.26 17.15 -5.71
C GLN A 148 -6.71 17.66 -4.33
N ARG A 149 -6.30 16.99 -3.25
CA ARG A 149 -6.58 17.39 -1.84
C ARG A 149 -5.44 18.17 -1.19
N GLY A 150 -4.40 18.51 -1.96
CA GLY A 150 -3.28 19.33 -1.49
C GLY A 150 -2.19 18.56 -0.73
N ALA A 151 -2.09 17.24 -0.91
CA ALA A 151 -0.96 16.50 -0.41
C ALA A 151 0.36 17.00 -1.03
N VAL A 152 1.39 17.11 -0.21
CA VAL A 152 2.71 17.59 -0.62
C VAL A 152 3.77 16.49 -0.58
N GLU A 153 3.53 15.45 0.20
CA GLU A 153 4.47 14.33 0.31
C GLU A 153 3.75 13.01 0.61
N LEU A 154 4.16 11.95 -0.10
CA LEU A 154 3.87 10.57 0.21
C LEU A 154 5.06 9.97 0.97
N VAL A 155 4.83 9.48 2.18
CA VAL A 155 5.80 8.67 2.93
C VAL A 155 5.42 7.21 2.77
N MET A 156 6.22 6.48 2.01
CA MET A 156 5.91 5.11 1.61
C MET A 156 6.82 4.11 2.30
N GLY A 157 6.24 3.16 3.03
CA GLY A 157 6.89 1.93 3.48
C GLY A 157 6.45 0.77 2.62
N MET A 158 7.35 -0.14 2.29
CA MET A 158 6.96 -1.31 1.51
C MET A 158 7.91 -2.49 1.73
N SER A 159 7.39 -3.69 1.51
CA SER A 159 8.16 -4.93 1.40
C SER A 159 9.10 -4.90 0.18
N HIS A 160 9.80 -5.99 -0.07
CA HIS A 160 10.76 -6.11 -1.18
C HIS A 160 10.09 -6.26 -2.56
N ARG A 161 8.90 -6.91 -2.64
CA ARG A 161 8.23 -7.18 -3.94
C ARG A 161 7.77 -5.90 -4.62
N GLY A 162 8.22 -5.72 -5.88
CA GLY A 162 7.90 -4.54 -6.70
C GLY A 162 8.66 -3.27 -6.32
N ARG A 163 9.59 -3.33 -5.35
CA ARG A 163 10.31 -2.13 -4.88
C ARG A 163 11.10 -1.45 -6.00
N LEU A 164 11.74 -2.20 -6.88
CA LEU A 164 12.50 -1.61 -8.00
C LEU A 164 11.57 -0.88 -8.97
N ASN A 165 10.40 -1.45 -9.25
CA ASN A 165 9.36 -0.78 -10.03
C ASN A 165 8.89 0.52 -9.36
N VAL A 166 8.66 0.52 -8.06
CA VAL A 166 8.28 1.72 -7.30
C VAL A 166 9.40 2.79 -7.33
N ILE A 167 10.68 2.39 -7.22
CA ILE A 167 11.82 3.31 -7.33
C ILE A 167 11.82 4.03 -8.68
N VAL A 168 11.60 3.30 -9.78
CA VAL A 168 11.62 3.88 -11.14
C VAL A 168 10.32 4.62 -11.44
N HIS A 169 9.16 4.03 -11.19
CA HIS A 169 7.89 4.55 -11.71
C HIS A 169 7.15 5.47 -10.73
N VAL A 170 7.38 5.34 -9.42
CA VAL A 170 6.75 6.19 -8.40
C VAL A 170 7.73 7.24 -7.86
N ALA A 171 8.92 6.83 -7.41
CA ALA A 171 9.94 7.79 -6.98
C ALA A 171 10.66 8.47 -8.15
N LYS A 172 10.33 8.09 -9.40
CA LYS A 172 10.84 8.71 -10.65
C LYS A 172 12.38 8.74 -10.74
N ARG A 173 13.01 7.70 -10.21
CA ARG A 173 14.48 7.55 -10.39
C ARG A 173 14.79 7.02 -11.79
N PRO A 174 15.83 7.52 -12.45
CA PRO A 174 16.23 7.03 -13.75
C PRO A 174 16.51 5.51 -13.74
N PRO A 175 15.95 4.71 -14.67
CA PRO A 175 16.15 3.27 -14.69
C PRO A 175 17.64 2.87 -14.84
N GLU A 176 18.48 3.68 -15.50
CA GLU A 176 19.92 3.45 -15.60
C GLU A 176 20.63 3.46 -14.25
N GLU A 177 20.13 4.21 -13.26
CA GLU A 177 20.69 4.18 -11.90
C GLU A 177 20.43 2.83 -11.21
N VAL A 178 19.26 2.23 -11.45
CA VAL A 178 18.93 0.89 -10.95
C VAL A 178 19.78 -0.15 -11.66
N PHE A 179 19.89 -0.09 -12.97
CA PHE A 179 20.73 -1.00 -13.77
C PHE A 179 22.19 -0.93 -13.36
N ALA A 180 22.77 0.26 -13.17
CA ALA A 180 24.14 0.45 -12.69
C ALA A 180 24.37 -0.24 -11.33
N GLY A 181 23.37 -0.26 -10.46
CA GLY A 181 23.44 -1.02 -9.21
C GLY A 181 23.59 -2.52 -9.42
N PHE A 182 23.11 -3.09 -10.53
CA PHE A 182 23.27 -4.52 -10.87
C PHE A 182 24.61 -4.81 -11.56
N GLU A 183 25.20 -3.83 -12.26
CA GLU A 183 26.53 -3.98 -12.88
C GLU A 183 27.66 -4.00 -11.84
N ASP A 184 27.47 -3.39 -10.67
CA ASP A 184 28.46 -3.35 -9.59
C ASP A 184 28.45 -4.62 -8.76
N VAL A 185 29.24 -5.59 -9.14
CA VAL A 185 29.35 -6.92 -8.50
C VAL A 185 30.49 -7.03 -7.47
N ASP A 186 31.36 -6.01 -7.31
CA ASP A 186 32.43 -6.05 -6.30
C ASP A 186 31.91 -5.56 -4.93
N PRO A 187 31.78 -6.44 -3.92
CA PRO A 187 31.32 -6.04 -2.59
C PRO A 187 32.29 -5.09 -1.87
N ARG A 188 33.51 -4.93 -2.38
CA ARG A 188 34.51 -3.96 -1.87
C ARG A 188 34.44 -2.64 -2.58
N SER A 189 33.71 -2.56 -3.68
CA SER A 189 33.49 -1.34 -4.44
C SER A 189 32.84 -0.27 -3.56
N VAL A 190 33.24 0.98 -3.78
CA VAL A 190 32.62 2.15 -3.15
C VAL A 190 31.16 2.28 -3.60
N LEU A 191 30.82 1.69 -4.74
CA LEU A 191 29.48 1.66 -5.32
C LEU A 191 28.60 0.58 -4.68
N GLY A 192 29.19 -0.55 -4.25
CA GLY A 192 28.50 -1.69 -3.64
C GLY A 192 28.63 -1.74 -2.12
N GLY A 193 27.81 -1.05 -1.38
CA GLY A 193 27.89 -0.98 0.08
C GLY A 193 27.39 -2.23 0.83
N GLY A 194 27.27 -3.38 0.19
CA GLY A 194 26.86 -4.62 0.85
C GLY A 194 25.36 -4.76 1.16
N ASP A 195 24.54 -3.71 0.96
CA ASP A 195 23.09 -3.84 1.06
C ASP A 195 22.47 -4.31 -0.24
N VAL A 196 21.39 -5.05 -0.12
CA VAL A 196 20.67 -5.61 -1.27
C VAL A 196 19.77 -4.54 -1.91
N LYS A 197 19.68 -4.57 -3.22
CA LYS A 197 19.01 -3.52 -4.01
C LYS A 197 17.53 -3.35 -3.67
N TYR A 198 16.87 -4.44 -3.27
CA TYR A 198 15.45 -4.46 -2.86
C TYR A 198 15.18 -3.97 -1.43
N HIS A 199 16.20 -3.44 -0.72
CA HIS A 199 16.04 -2.74 0.57
C HIS A 199 16.22 -1.23 0.46
N MET A 200 16.72 -0.73 -0.67
CA MET A 200 17.03 0.68 -0.84
C MET A 200 15.78 1.56 -0.73
N GLY A 201 15.92 2.65 0.00
CA GLY A 201 14.95 3.74 -0.05
C GLY A 201 15.26 4.70 -1.19
N ALA A 202 14.28 5.50 -1.56
CA ALA A 202 14.42 6.51 -2.60
C ALA A 202 13.62 7.76 -2.25
N THR A 203 14.05 8.90 -2.81
CA THR A 203 13.25 10.12 -2.85
C THR A 203 13.12 10.57 -4.29
N GLY A 204 12.04 11.29 -4.58
CA GLY A 204 11.83 11.88 -5.89
C GLY A 204 10.59 12.75 -5.91
N GLU A 205 10.23 13.21 -7.08
CA GLU A 205 9.05 14.05 -7.28
C GLU A 205 8.12 13.40 -8.30
N TYR A 206 6.87 13.25 -7.92
CA TYR A 206 5.81 12.73 -8.77
C TYR A 206 4.90 13.86 -9.23
N VAL A 207 4.71 13.98 -10.54
CA VAL A 207 3.73 14.92 -11.12
C VAL A 207 2.47 14.13 -11.46
N THR A 208 1.37 14.46 -10.80
CA THR A 208 0.07 13.80 -11.00
C THR A 208 -0.59 14.22 -12.30
N ARG A 209 -1.66 13.54 -12.72
CA ARG A 209 -2.48 13.92 -13.89
C ARG A 209 -3.05 15.31 -13.74
N SER A 210 -3.46 15.66 -12.52
CA SER A 210 -3.97 17.00 -12.17
C SER A 210 -2.89 18.10 -12.13
N GLY A 211 -1.61 17.74 -12.34
CA GLY A 211 -0.47 18.68 -12.33
C GLY A 211 0.08 18.96 -10.92
N ALA A 212 -0.43 18.34 -9.88
CA ALA A 212 0.11 18.48 -8.54
C ALA A 212 1.51 17.79 -8.44
N ARG A 213 2.41 18.42 -7.70
CA ARG A 213 3.78 17.89 -7.45
C ARG A 213 3.82 17.34 -6.04
N ILE A 214 4.04 16.03 -5.94
CA ILE A 214 4.10 15.31 -4.66
C ILE A 214 5.51 14.77 -4.48
N HIS A 215 6.14 15.12 -3.38
CA HIS A 215 7.42 14.51 -3.00
C HIS A 215 7.19 13.06 -2.57
N ILE A 216 7.98 12.16 -3.11
CA ILE A 216 7.94 10.74 -2.75
C ILE A 216 9.10 10.44 -1.81
N HIS A 217 8.79 9.85 -0.66
CA HIS A 217 9.78 9.35 0.27
C HIS A 217 9.56 7.87 0.53
N LEU A 218 10.22 7.04 -0.27
CA LEU A 218 10.27 5.59 -0.05
C LEU A 218 11.28 5.28 1.06
N VAL A 219 10.81 4.77 2.17
CA VAL A 219 11.65 4.41 3.32
C VAL A 219 12.45 3.15 3.00
N SER A 220 13.74 3.12 3.38
CA SER A 220 14.52 1.88 3.33
C SER A 220 13.92 0.85 4.28
N ASN A 221 13.92 -0.42 3.89
CA ASN A 221 13.46 -1.50 4.75
C ASN A 221 14.59 -2.51 5.05
N PRO A 222 14.56 -3.20 6.20
CA PRO A 222 15.38 -4.37 6.42
C PRO A 222 14.73 -5.64 5.85
N SER A 223 15.42 -6.79 5.94
CA SER A 223 14.82 -8.10 5.65
C SER A 223 13.75 -8.54 6.65
N HIS A 224 13.65 -7.87 7.79
CA HIS A 224 12.60 -8.11 8.78
C HIS A 224 11.29 -7.53 8.27
N LEU A 225 10.41 -8.40 7.75
CA LEU A 225 9.14 -7.99 7.16
C LEU A 225 8.28 -7.22 8.16
N GLU A 226 7.57 -6.19 7.69
CA GLU A 226 6.71 -5.26 8.42
C GLU A 226 7.44 -4.32 9.41
N ALA A 227 8.76 -4.50 9.64
CA ALA A 227 9.51 -3.59 10.53
C ALA A 227 9.55 -2.14 10.03
N VAL A 228 9.30 -1.92 8.75
CA VAL A 228 9.23 -0.59 8.13
C VAL A 228 7.93 0.16 8.46
N ASP A 229 6.87 -0.54 8.88
CA ASP A 229 5.55 0.04 9.09
C ASP A 229 5.56 1.09 10.21
N PRO A 230 5.94 0.78 11.46
CA PRO A 230 6.01 1.79 12.51
C PRO A 230 7.02 2.89 12.20
N VAL A 231 8.09 2.60 11.43
CA VAL A 231 9.05 3.62 10.98
C VAL A 231 8.40 4.60 10.01
N THR A 232 7.59 4.11 9.08
CA THR A 232 6.87 4.94 8.10
C THR A 232 5.82 5.80 8.78
N VAL A 233 5.02 5.21 9.67
CA VAL A 233 4.01 5.92 10.46
C VAL A 233 4.67 6.99 11.34
N GLY A 234 5.72 6.65 12.08
CA GLY A 234 6.45 7.60 12.93
C GLY A 234 7.10 8.74 12.13
N ARG A 235 7.62 8.44 10.93
CA ARG A 235 8.18 9.44 10.02
C ARG A 235 7.13 10.38 9.46
N SER A 236 5.96 9.84 9.10
CA SER A 236 4.80 10.64 8.67
C SER A 236 4.34 11.56 9.80
N ARG A 237 4.21 11.05 11.02
CA ARG A 237 3.84 11.84 12.20
C ARG A 237 4.82 12.97 12.46
N ALA A 238 6.12 12.71 12.42
CA ALA A 238 7.14 13.75 12.64
C ALA A 238 7.07 14.88 11.59
N LYS A 239 6.71 14.55 10.35
CA LYS A 239 6.52 15.56 9.28
C LYS A 239 5.23 16.34 9.48
N GLN A 240 4.15 15.68 9.87
CA GLN A 240 2.87 16.31 10.21
C GLN A 240 3.01 17.27 11.38
N ASP A 241 3.69 16.87 12.44
CA ASP A 241 3.91 17.70 13.65
C ASP A 241 4.72 18.96 13.34
N ARG A 242 5.66 18.94 12.40
CA ARG A 242 6.42 20.12 11.96
C ARG A 242 5.54 21.19 11.30
N VAL A 243 4.47 20.75 10.63
CA VAL A 243 3.51 21.64 9.96
C VAL A 243 2.41 22.09 10.93
N GLY A 244 2.07 21.23 11.90
CA GLY A 244 0.97 21.45 12.82
C GLY A 244 -0.39 21.23 12.15
N THR A 245 -1.29 22.20 12.27
CA THR A 245 -2.65 22.11 11.71
C THR A 245 -2.61 21.84 10.20
N GLY A 246 -3.36 20.84 9.74
CA GLY A 246 -3.39 20.41 8.33
C GLY A 246 -2.21 19.49 7.94
N GLY A 247 -1.40 19.05 8.88
CA GLY A 247 -0.27 18.15 8.61
C GLY A 247 -0.72 16.79 8.08
N ALA A 248 -1.83 16.25 8.58
CA ALA A 248 -2.37 14.95 8.17
C ALA A 248 -2.90 14.94 6.72
N GLU A 249 -3.37 16.08 6.22
CA GLU A 249 -3.79 16.24 4.83
C GLU A 249 -2.60 16.33 3.88
N LYS A 250 -1.48 16.92 4.32
CA LYS A 250 -0.30 17.19 3.51
C LYS A 250 0.69 16.02 3.42
N TYR A 251 0.81 15.23 4.48
CA TYR A 251 1.76 14.11 4.55
C TYR A 251 1.01 12.78 4.68
N LEU A 252 0.99 12.05 3.57
CA LEU A 252 0.23 10.81 3.43
C LEU A 252 1.13 9.60 3.71
N PRO A 253 0.83 8.75 4.71
CA PRO A 253 1.45 7.44 4.84
C PRO A 253 0.78 6.41 3.92
N LEU A 254 1.60 5.66 3.19
CA LEU A 254 1.21 4.50 2.39
C LEU A 254 2.09 3.32 2.77
N LEU A 255 1.49 2.19 3.12
CA LEU A 255 2.20 0.94 3.43
C LEU A 255 1.83 -0.13 2.41
N VAL A 256 2.85 -0.81 1.85
CA VAL A 256 2.68 -1.91 0.90
C VAL A 256 3.25 -3.19 1.50
N HIS A 257 2.39 -4.15 1.73
CA HIS A 257 2.64 -5.39 2.44
C HIS A 257 2.72 -6.60 1.50
N GLY A 258 3.32 -7.67 1.95
CA GLY A 258 3.08 -9.01 1.41
C GLY A 258 2.00 -9.72 2.23
N ASP A 259 1.19 -10.55 1.59
CA ASP A 259 0.06 -11.27 2.21
C ASP A 259 0.46 -12.12 3.42
N GLY A 260 1.50 -12.95 3.27
CA GLY A 260 1.98 -13.79 4.37
C GLY A 260 2.55 -13.02 5.55
N ALA A 261 3.20 -11.88 5.29
CA ALA A 261 3.75 -11.02 6.33
C ALA A 261 2.63 -10.24 7.05
N PHE A 262 1.69 -9.68 6.31
CA PHE A 262 0.52 -8.98 6.85
C PHE A 262 -0.29 -9.86 7.81
N ALA A 263 -0.55 -11.13 7.41
CA ALA A 263 -1.30 -12.06 8.24
C ALA A 263 -0.52 -12.57 9.47
N GLY A 264 0.82 -12.72 9.35
CA GLY A 264 1.62 -13.49 10.31
C GLY A 264 2.56 -12.68 11.20
N GLN A 265 2.93 -11.44 10.82
CA GLN A 265 3.90 -10.64 11.58
C GLN A 265 3.21 -9.79 12.65
N GLY A 266 3.52 -10.05 13.92
CA GLY A 266 2.93 -9.33 15.05
C GLY A 266 3.16 -7.81 15.04
N ILE A 267 4.25 -7.35 14.43
CA ILE A 267 4.58 -5.92 14.33
C ILE A 267 3.54 -5.14 13.52
N PHE A 268 2.95 -5.74 12.46
CA PHE A 268 1.86 -5.12 11.74
C PHE A 268 0.60 -5.00 12.62
N ALA A 269 0.22 -6.09 13.30
CA ALA A 269 -0.91 -6.07 14.22
C ALA A 269 -0.75 -5.04 15.35
N GLU A 270 0.48 -4.79 15.78
CA GLU A 270 0.82 -3.76 16.76
C GLU A 270 0.75 -2.35 16.15
N THR A 271 1.21 -2.17 14.91
CA THR A 271 1.14 -0.91 14.18
C THR A 271 -0.31 -0.46 13.95
N LEU A 272 -1.23 -1.39 13.67
CA LEU A 272 -2.67 -1.10 13.57
C LEU A 272 -3.25 -0.47 14.86
N ASN A 273 -2.71 -0.78 16.05
CA ASN A 273 -3.17 -0.15 17.27
C ASN A 273 -2.84 1.34 17.35
N TYR A 274 -1.95 1.85 16.50
CA TYR A 274 -1.58 3.28 16.50
C TYR A 274 -2.64 4.18 15.87
N SER A 275 -3.52 3.64 15.03
CA SER A 275 -4.47 4.38 14.19
C SER A 275 -5.29 5.41 14.97
N ASP A 276 -5.86 5.02 16.11
CA ASP A 276 -6.74 5.87 16.93
C ASP A 276 -6.09 6.40 18.21
N LEU A 277 -4.81 6.07 18.46
CA LEU A 277 -4.11 6.56 19.64
C LEU A 277 -3.63 7.99 19.44
N LYS A 278 -4.08 8.91 20.28
CA LYS A 278 -3.77 10.36 20.20
C LYS A 278 -2.26 10.67 20.03
N GLY A 279 -1.39 9.89 20.64
CA GLY A 279 0.07 10.09 20.55
C GLY A 279 0.69 9.55 19.27
N TYR A 280 -0.03 8.73 18.47
CA TYR A 280 0.53 7.96 17.35
C TYR A 280 -0.22 8.16 16.04
N THR A 281 -1.51 8.55 16.09
CA THR A 281 -2.33 8.69 14.87
C THR A 281 -1.70 9.63 13.85
N VAL A 282 -1.89 9.31 12.57
CA VAL A 282 -1.40 10.06 11.41
C VAL A 282 -2.53 10.51 10.49
N GLY A 283 -3.77 10.49 11.00
CA GLY A 283 -4.96 10.81 10.19
C GLY A 283 -5.26 9.72 9.16
N GLY A 284 -4.99 8.47 9.53
CA GLY A 284 -5.18 7.27 8.73
C GLY A 284 -4.01 6.94 7.80
N THR A 285 -3.79 5.64 7.61
CA THR A 285 -2.82 5.05 6.70
C THR A 285 -3.56 4.29 5.60
N VAL A 286 -3.11 4.40 4.35
CA VAL A 286 -3.56 3.51 3.28
C VAL A 286 -2.64 2.29 3.28
N HIS A 287 -3.21 1.10 3.49
CA HIS A 287 -2.52 -0.18 3.43
C HIS A 287 -2.86 -0.88 2.12
N VAL A 288 -1.85 -1.32 1.38
CA VAL A 288 -2.02 -2.11 0.17
C VAL A 288 -1.32 -3.45 0.36
N ILE A 289 -2.06 -4.54 0.26
CA ILE A 289 -1.48 -5.88 0.31
C ILE A 289 -1.25 -6.34 -1.14
N VAL A 290 0.00 -6.55 -1.50
CA VAL A 290 0.37 -7.22 -2.76
C VAL A 290 0.23 -8.72 -2.53
N ASN A 291 -1.00 -9.21 -2.73
CA ASN A 291 -1.42 -10.56 -2.38
C ASN A 291 -1.25 -11.49 -3.58
N ASN A 292 -0.27 -12.38 -3.51
CA ASN A 292 0.00 -13.37 -4.55
C ASN A 292 -0.45 -14.79 -4.17
N LEU A 293 -1.24 -14.93 -3.12
CA LEU A 293 -1.80 -16.18 -2.61
C LEU A 293 -0.76 -17.24 -2.23
N LEU A 294 0.49 -16.81 -1.94
CA LEU A 294 1.57 -17.71 -1.52
C LEU A 294 2.47 -17.05 -0.49
N GLY A 295 2.41 -17.49 0.75
CA GLY A 295 3.38 -17.11 1.78
C GLY A 295 4.66 -17.96 1.66
N PHE A 296 5.69 -17.46 0.99
CA PHE A 296 6.89 -18.20 0.58
C PHE A 296 6.53 -19.40 -0.32
N THR A 297 6.22 -20.56 0.23
CA THR A 297 5.75 -21.77 -0.48
C THR A 297 4.44 -22.31 0.07
N THR A 298 3.78 -21.58 0.99
CA THR A 298 2.60 -22.03 1.73
C THR A 298 1.34 -21.42 1.15
N LEU A 299 0.32 -22.23 0.87
CA LEU A 299 -0.97 -21.79 0.40
C LEU A 299 -1.75 -21.03 1.50
N PRO A 300 -2.70 -20.15 1.16
CA PRO A 300 -3.45 -19.37 2.14
C PRO A 300 -4.17 -20.23 3.19
N THR A 301 -4.72 -21.37 2.78
CA THR A 301 -5.43 -22.31 3.66
C THR A 301 -4.54 -23.00 4.71
N GLU A 302 -3.22 -22.96 4.51
CA GLU A 302 -2.21 -23.52 5.42
C GLU A 302 -1.42 -22.41 6.15
N LEU A 303 -1.55 -21.17 5.68
CA LEU A 303 -0.78 -20.02 6.18
C LEU A 303 -1.51 -19.28 7.31
N HIS A 304 -2.83 -19.14 7.22
CA HIS A 304 -3.65 -18.42 8.19
C HIS A 304 -5.06 -19.03 8.30
N SER A 305 -5.66 -18.91 9.50
CA SER A 305 -6.99 -19.46 9.78
C SER A 305 -8.14 -18.61 9.23
N SER A 306 -7.88 -17.32 8.95
CA SER A 306 -8.83 -16.43 8.30
C SER A 306 -8.98 -16.76 6.82
N ARG A 307 -10.09 -16.36 6.20
CA ARG A 307 -10.31 -16.55 4.76
C ARG A 307 -9.30 -15.76 3.91
N PHE A 308 -9.01 -14.51 4.30
CA PHE A 308 -8.07 -13.63 3.63
C PHE A 308 -7.01 -13.13 4.60
N ALA A 309 -5.80 -12.91 4.09
CA ALA A 309 -4.70 -12.33 4.86
C ALA A 309 -5.08 -10.97 5.46
N ALA A 310 -5.85 -10.18 4.72
CA ALA A 310 -6.33 -8.85 5.09
C ALA A 310 -7.22 -8.83 6.34
N GLN A 311 -7.85 -9.96 6.70
CA GLN A 311 -8.83 -10.02 7.82
C GLN A 311 -8.21 -9.77 9.20
N LEU A 312 -6.90 -9.72 9.33
CA LEU A 312 -6.24 -9.23 10.54
C LEU A 312 -6.68 -7.79 10.86
N ALA A 313 -6.97 -6.98 9.85
CA ALA A 313 -7.40 -5.59 10.02
C ALA A 313 -8.82 -5.45 10.60
N ARG A 314 -9.66 -6.49 10.55
CA ARG A 314 -11.02 -6.48 11.16
C ARG A 314 -11.02 -6.29 12.68
N ARG A 315 -9.88 -6.42 13.34
CA ARG A 315 -9.76 -6.11 14.77
C ARG A 315 -9.97 -4.62 15.08
N GLN A 316 -9.93 -3.77 14.07
CA GLN A 316 -10.21 -2.34 14.11
C GLN A 316 -11.42 -2.02 13.23
N SER A 317 -11.98 -0.82 13.37
CA SER A 317 -13.06 -0.30 12.50
C SER A 317 -12.50 0.15 11.14
N VAL A 318 -11.78 -0.74 10.44
CA VAL A 318 -11.06 -0.48 9.20
C VAL A 318 -11.72 -1.24 8.06
N PRO A 319 -12.16 -0.59 6.96
CA PRO A 319 -12.70 -1.28 5.80
C PRO A 319 -11.59 -2.00 5.03
N ILE A 320 -11.96 -3.15 4.43
CA ILE A 320 -11.08 -3.95 3.60
C ILE A 320 -11.72 -4.08 2.22
N PHE A 321 -11.01 -3.65 1.19
CA PHE A 321 -11.39 -3.81 -0.20
C PHE A 321 -10.50 -4.89 -0.83
N HIS A 322 -11.08 -6.05 -1.12
CA HIS A 322 -10.44 -7.09 -1.92
C HIS A 322 -10.70 -6.80 -3.38
N VAL A 323 -9.68 -6.81 -4.21
CA VAL A 323 -9.83 -6.54 -5.63
C VAL A 323 -9.00 -7.51 -6.46
N ASN A 324 -9.62 -8.07 -7.51
CA ASN A 324 -8.93 -8.86 -8.51
C ASN A 324 -7.95 -7.96 -9.28
N GLY A 325 -6.66 -8.29 -9.22
CA GLY A 325 -5.60 -7.49 -9.84
C GLY A 325 -5.66 -7.41 -11.37
N GLU A 326 -6.46 -8.25 -12.02
CA GLU A 326 -6.64 -8.21 -13.48
C GLU A 326 -7.78 -7.27 -13.92
N ASP A 327 -8.72 -6.94 -13.03
CA ASP A 327 -9.65 -5.85 -13.27
C ASP A 327 -9.00 -4.51 -12.85
N VAL A 328 -8.13 -3.99 -13.70
CA VAL A 328 -7.33 -2.80 -13.37
C VAL A 328 -8.20 -1.56 -13.23
N ASP A 329 -9.31 -1.48 -13.95
CA ASP A 329 -10.30 -0.40 -13.78
C ASP A 329 -10.89 -0.40 -12.37
N ALA A 330 -11.26 -1.58 -11.86
CA ALA A 330 -11.72 -1.75 -10.49
C ALA A 330 -10.61 -1.44 -9.46
N VAL A 331 -9.37 -1.86 -9.72
CA VAL A 331 -8.20 -1.56 -8.88
C VAL A 331 -8.02 -0.04 -8.71
N VAL A 332 -8.07 0.71 -9.79
CA VAL A 332 -7.94 2.18 -9.78
C VAL A 332 -9.10 2.83 -9.01
N ARG A 333 -10.34 2.38 -9.24
CA ARG A 333 -11.53 2.88 -8.50
C ARG A 333 -11.45 2.60 -7.01
N VAL A 334 -11.01 1.41 -6.62
CA VAL A 334 -10.77 1.05 -5.21
C VAL A 334 -9.68 1.92 -4.60
N GLY A 335 -8.60 2.21 -5.33
CA GLY A 335 -7.54 3.11 -4.87
C GLY A 335 -8.05 4.51 -4.54
N ARG A 336 -8.89 5.08 -5.41
CA ARG A 336 -9.55 6.36 -5.15
C ARG A 336 -10.46 6.29 -3.94
N MET A 337 -11.30 5.26 -3.85
CA MET A 337 -12.24 5.07 -2.74
C MET A 337 -11.50 4.93 -1.40
N ALA A 338 -10.42 4.16 -1.37
CA ALA A 338 -9.59 3.99 -0.19
C ALA A 338 -9.00 5.32 0.29
N LEU A 339 -8.44 6.12 -0.62
CA LEU A 339 -7.89 7.41 -0.25
C LEU A 339 -8.96 8.39 0.22
N GLU A 340 -10.10 8.44 -0.46
CA GLU A 340 -11.23 9.29 -0.07
C GLU A 340 -11.77 8.91 1.32
N TYR A 341 -11.86 7.61 1.63
CA TYR A 341 -12.24 7.13 2.95
C TYR A 341 -11.26 7.63 4.03
N ARG A 342 -9.96 7.46 3.78
CA ARG A 342 -8.91 7.94 4.67
C ARG A 342 -9.05 9.44 4.95
N TYR A 343 -9.27 10.26 3.95
CA TYR A 343 -9.41 11.71 4.14
C TYR A 343 -10.74 12.10 4.81
N THR A 344 -11.81 11.37 4.53
CA THR A 344 -13.13 11.68 5.09
C THR A 344 -13.21 11.36 6.58
N PHE A 345 -12.60 10.25 7.00
CA PHE A 345 -12.75 9.74 8.36
C PHE A 345 -11.46 9.80 9.20
N GLY A 346 -10.33 10.20 8.60
CA GLY A 346 -9.04 10.18 9.30
C GLY A 346 -8.63 8.79 9.78
N SER A 347 -9.05 7.74 9.08
CA SER A 347 -8.97 6.34 9.49
C SER A 347 -8.11 5.54 8.52
N ASP A 348 -7.54 4.46 9.00
CA ASP A 348 -6.85 3.48 8.15
C ASP A 348 -7.83 2.81 7.18
N VAL A 349 -7.32 2.29 6.09
CA VAL A 349 -8.05 1.54 5.07
C VAL A 349 -7.12 0.50 4.45
N VAL A 350 -7.67 -0.67 4.12
CA VAL A 350 -6.90 -1.76 3.51
C VAL A 350 -7.42 -2.04 2.10
N VAL A 351 -6.50 -2.12 1.15
CA VAL A 351 -6.72 -2.63 -0.21
C VAL A 351 -5.95 -3.95 -0.35
N ASP A 352 -6.65 -5.04 -0.52
CA ASP A 352 -6.09 -6.37 -0.76
C ASP A 352 -6.07 -6.61 -2.27
N LEU A 353 -4.95 -6.28 -2.92
CA LEU A 353 -4.72 -6.43 -4.36
C LEU A 353 -4.30 -7.87 -4.63
N ILE A 354 -5.25 -8.68 -5.10
CA ILE A 354 -5.08 -10.10 -5.30
C ILE A 354 -4.66 -10.40 -6.74
N GLY A 355 -3.58 -11.13 -6.87
CA GLY A 355 -3.05 -11.60 -8.14
C GLY A 355 -2.17 -12.82 -7.93
N TYR A 356 -1.10 -12.94 -8.68
CA TYR A 356 -0.14 -14.03 -8.57
C TYR A 356 1.30 -13.50 -8.64
N ARG A 357 2.28 -14.35 -8.47
CA ARG A 357 3.68 -14.02 -8.75
C ARG A 357 4.21 -14.90 -9.89
N ARG A 358 4.81 -14.31 -10.90
CA ARG A 358 5.27 -15.04 -12.09
C ARG A 358 6.46 -15.96 -11.82
N HIS A 359 7.34 -15.57 -10.91
CA HIS A 359 8.53 -16.34 -10.52
C HIS A 359 8.33 -17.00 -9.13
N GLY A 360 9.33 -17.68 -8.59
CA GLY A 360 9.34 -18.18 -7.22
C GLY A 360 9.23 -17.07 -6.17
N HIS A 361 9.55 -17.36 -4.93
CA HIS A 361 9.61 -16.31 -3.91
C HIS A 361 10.61 -15.22 -4.33
N SER A 362 11.73 -15.64 -4.90
CA SER A 362 12.63 -14.80 -5.68
C SER A 362 12.92 -15.47 -7.03
N GLU A 363 13.61 -14.80 -7.93
CA GLU A 363 13.90 -15.24 -9.30
C GLU A 363 14.91 -16.41 -9.34
N VAL A 364 15.54 -16.76 -8.22
CA VAL A 364 16.44 -17.91 -8.11
C VAL A 364 15.76 -19.18 -7.60
N ASP A 365 14.51 -19.07 -7.15
CA ASP A 365 13.74 -20.19 -6.62
C ASP A 365 12.95 -20.86 -7.74
N ASP A 366 12.88 -22.19 -7.75
CA ASP A 366 12.01 -22.94 -8.66
C ASP A 366 10.68 -23.28 -7.97
N PRO A 367 9.60 -22.55 -8.26
CA PRO A 367 8.32 -22.74 -7.62
C PRO A 367 7.55 -23.96 -8.13
N THR A 368 7.97 -24.57 -9.24
CA THR A 368 7.32 -25.76 -9.79
C THR A 368 7.49 -26.97 -8.89
N VAL A 369 8.51 -26.95 -8.02
CA VAL A 369 8.76 -28.01 -7.03
C VAL A 369 7.64 -28.06 -5.96
N THR A 370 7.08 -26.93 -5.60
CA THR A 370 6.08 -26.83 -4.52
C THR A 370 4.65 -26.59 -5.04
N GLN A 371 4.46 -25.83 -6.11
CA GLN A 371 3.15 -25.50 -6.70
C GLN A 371 3.12 -25.80 -8.21
N PRO A 372 3.27 -27.05 -8.66
CA PRO A 372 3.41 -27.38 -10.07
C PRO A 372 2.19 -26.97 -10.92
N LEU A 373 0.97 -27.22 -10.44
CA LEU A 373 -0.25 -26.91 -11.19
C LEU A 373 -0.48 -25.39 -11.32
N MET A 374 -0.25 -24.65 -10.24
CA MET A 374 -0.38 -23.19 -10.27
C MET A 374 0.63 -22.58 -11.24
N TYR A 375 1.89 -23.02 -11.21
CA TYR A 375 2.92 -22.48 -12.09
C TYR A 375 2.80 -22.95 -13.53
N GLN A 376 2.12 -24.04 -13.79
CA GLN A 376 1.69 -24.41 -15.14
C GLN A 376 0.69 -23.37 -15.68
N ALA A 377 -0.35 -23.04 -14.91
CA ALA A 377 -1.32 -22.01 -15.28
C ALA A 377 -0.65 -20.63 -15.46
N ILE A 378 0.21 -20.22 -14.52
CA ILE A 378 0.95 -18.93 -14.59
C ILE A 378 1.82 -18.83 -15.85
N LYS A 379 2.44 -19.94 -16.28
CA LYS A 379 3.28 -19.97 -17.48
C LYS A 379 2.50 -19.70 -18.75
N GLU A 380 1.27 -20.22 -18.81
CA GLU A 380 0.36 -20.08 -19.96
C GLU A 380 -0.41 -18.75 -19.93
N HIS A 381 -0.41 -18.06 -18.77
CA HIS A 381 -1.16 -16.83 -18.58
C HIS A 381 -0.41 -15.62 -19.18
N PRO A 382 -1.07 -14.77 -19.98
CA PRO A 382 -0.46 -13.60 -20.59
C PRO A 382 -0.02 -12.57 -19.54
N ALA A 383 0.77 -11.58 -19.93
CA ALA A 383 1.08 -10.45 -19.09
C ALA A 383 -0.18 -9.58 -18.89
N LEU A 384 -0.29 -8.92 -17.74
CA LEU A 384 -1.49 -8.13 -17.41
C LEU A 384 -1.78 -7.02 -18.45
N TRP A 385 -0.75 -6.39 -19.02
CA TRP A 385 -0.95 -5.39 -20.06
C TRP A 385 -1.50 -6.00 -21.37
N GLU A 386 -1.21 -7.27 -21.66
CA GLU A 386 -1.74 -7.98 -22.83
C GLU A 386 -3.24 -8.23 -22.66
N VAL A 387 -3.64 -8.71 -21.46
CA VAL A 387 -5.06 -8.86 -21.11
C VAL A 387 -5.80 -7.52 -21.20
N TYR A 388 -5.23 -6.48 -20.60
CA TYR A 388 -5.85 -5.15 -20.58
C TYR A 388 -5.94 -4.50 -21.96
N ALA A 389 -4.99 -4.79 -22.85
CA ALA A 389 -4.97 -4.28 -24.23
C ALA A 389 -6.03 -4.88 -25.13
N GLU A 390 -6.62 -6.03 -24.79
CA GLU A 390 -7.71 -6.64 -25.59
C GLU A 390 -8.90 -5.70 -25.74
N ASP A 391 -9.21 -4.92 -24.71
CA ASP A 391 -10.33 -3.97 -24.69
C ASP A 391 -9.98 -2.59 -25.31
N ILE A 392 -8.70 -2.26 -25.45
CA ILE A 392 -8.24 -0.91 -25.88
C ILE A 392 -7.78 -0.92 -27.34
N GLY A 393 -6.98 -1.90 -27.74
CA GLY A 393 -6.42 -2.04 -29.08
C GLY A 393 -5.00 -2.59 -29.11
N ALA A 394 -4.84 -3.77 -29.68
CA ALA A 394 -3.57 -4.50 -29.71
C ALA A 394 -2.46 -3.77 -30.49
N GLU A 395 -2.79 -3.08 -31.60
CA GLU A 395 -1.80 -2.36 -32.42
C GLU A 395 -1.20 -1.16 -31.67
N GLU A 396 -2.03 -0.42 -30.95
CA GLU A 396 -1.57 0.71 -30.14
C GLU A 396 -0.68 0.24 -28.99
N ALA A 397 -1.08 -0.81 -28.29
CA ALA A 397 -0.28 -1.44 -27.24
C ALA A 397 1.09 -1.88 -27.77
N GLN A 398 1.14 -2.55 -28.93
CA GLN A 398 2.40 -3.02 -29.54
C GLN A 398 3.33 -1.87 -29.94
N SER A 399 2.79 -0.74 -30.39
CA SER A 399 3.59 0.46 -30.67
C SER A 399 4.23 1.01 -29.40
N LYS A 400 3.47 1.11 -28.29
CA LYS A 400 3.98 1.51 -26.97
C LYS A 400 5.05 0.54 -26.44
N VAL A 401 4.83 -0.77 -26.56
CA VAL A 401 5.81 -1.81 -26.18
C VAL A 401 7.14 -1.60 -26.89
N THR A 402 7.12 -1.36 -28.21
CA THR A 402 8.33 -1.16 -29.01
C THR A 402 9.11 0.06 -28.54
N ALA A 403 8.42 1.18 -28.30
CA ALA A 403 9.03 2.43 -27.87
C ALA A 403 9.63 2.31 -26.45
N ILE A 404 8.86 1.76 -25.49
CA ILE A 404 9.28 1.61 -24.10
C ILE A 404 10.44 0.61 -23.98
N ARG A 405 10.43 -0.48 -24.74
CA ARG A 405 11.52 -1.45 -24.76
C ARG A 405 12.84 -0.78 -25.22
N ALA A 406 12.77 0.01 -26.30
CA ALA A 406 13.95 0.75 -26.77
C ALA A 406 14.46 1.76 -25.73
N GLU A 407 13.58 2.41 -24.98
CA GLU A 407 13.92 3.30 -23.87
C GLU A 407 14.71 2.56 -22.77
N TYR A 408 14.24 1.40 -22.31
CA TYR A 408 14.93 0.62 -21.28
C TYR A 408 16.23 -0.01 -21.76
N GLU A 409 16.30 -0.46 -23.00
CA GLU A 409 17.55 -0.95 -23.59
C GLU A 409 18.61 0.16 -23.70
N ALA A 410 18.19 1.39 -24.02
CA ALA A 410 19.08 2.54 -24.02
C ALA A 410 19.54 2.88 -22.59
N ALA A 411 18.63 2.90 -21.61
CA ALA A 411 18.97 3.13 -20.22
C ALA A 411 19.93 2.07 -19.67
N GLN A 412 19.75 0.80 -20.04
CA GLN A 412 20.67 -0.28 -19.67
C GLN A 412 22.08 -0.10 -20.25
N LYS A 413 22.19 0.35 -21.51
CA LYS A 413 23.48 0.68 -22.11
C LYS A 413 24.15 1.86 -21.41
N ASN A 414 23.38 2.88 -21.05
CA ASN A 414 23.87 4.06 -20.34
C ASN A 414 24.34 3.73 -18.91
N ALA A 415 23.79 2.70 -18.27
CA ALA A 415 24.18 2.26 -16.93
C ALA A 415 25.70 1.98 -16.84
N ALA A 416 26.32 1.44 -17.88
CA ALA A 416 27.75 1.18 -17.91
C ALA A 416 28.63 2.47 -17.85
N SER A 417 28.07 3.62 -18.15
CA SER A 417 28.76 4.93 -18.06
C SER A 417 28.69 5.55 -16.65
N ILE A 418 27.90 5.00 -15.77
CA ILE A 418 27.74 5.51 -14.39
C ILE A 418 28.94 5.06 -13.54
N THR A 419 29.82 5.99 -13.24
CA THR A 419 31.06 5.75 -12.48
C THR A 419 30.97 6.03 -10.98
N LYS A 420 29.85 6.64 -10.54
CA LYS A 420 29.60 6.92 -9.13
C LYS A 420 28.37 6.16 -8.66
N LYS A 421 28.42 5.65 -7.43
CA LYS A 421 27.23 5.02 -6.81
C LYS A 421 26.05 5.98 -6.87
N PRO A 422 24.94 5.58 -7.50
CA PRO A 422 23.73 6.40 -7.50
C PRO A 422 23.24 6.66 -6.09
N THR A 423 22.88 7.89 -5.80
CA THR A 423 22.25 8.27 -4.53
C THR A 423 20.77 8.39 -4.75
N PHE A 424 20.02 7.37 -4.38
CA PHE A 424 18.56 7.34 -4.56
C PHE A 424 17.80 8.26 -3.60
N ARG A 425 18.46 8.84 -2.61
CA ARG A 425 17.85 9.72 -1.60
C ARG A 425 18.53 11.08 -1.60
N ASP A 426 17.72 12.11 -1.70
CA ASP A 426 18.13 13.47 -1.43
C ASP A 426 17.85 13.77 0.04
N LEU A 427 18.89 14.08 0.81
CA LEU A 427 18.74 14.40 2.22
C LEU A 427 18.40 15.89 2.38
N PRO A 428 17.51 16.24 3.33
CA PRO A 428 17.26 17.63 3.66
C PRO A 428 18.52 18.35 4.12
N LYS A 429 18.64 19.65 3.83
CA LYS A 429 19.83 20.48 4.08
C LYS A 429 20.37 20.41 5.53
N TYR A 430 19.53 20.11 6.52
CA TYR A 430 19.98 19.98 7.91
C TYR A 430 20.91 18.78 8.13
N TRP A 431 21.04 17.86 7.13
CA TRP A 431 22.01 16.77 7.14
C TRP A 431 23.39 17.16 6.53
N ASP A 432 23.53 18.34 5.89
CA ASP A 432 24.73 18.74 5.18
C ASP A 432 25.97 18.82 6.10
N ASN A 433 25.73 19.08 7.39
CA ASN A 433 26.79 19.14 8.41
C ASN A 433 27.21 17.76 8.93
N TYR A 434 26.50 16.68 8.57
CA TYR A 434 26.82 15.33 9.04
C TYR A 434 27.55 14.56 7.94
N LYS A 435 28.73 14.04 8.28
CA LYS A 435 29.56 13.28 7.36
C LYS A 435 29.44 11.80 7.69
N GLY A 436 29.09 10.99 6.68
CA GLY A 436 29.03 9.53 6.81
C GLY A 436 30.27 8.87 6.17
N GLY A 437 30.32 7.53 6.25
CA GLY A 437 31.33 6.72 5.62
C GLY A 437 32.24 6.00 6.61
N ARG A 438 33.43 5.57 6.13
CA ARG A 438 34.43 4.93 7.01
C ARG A 438 34.98 5.95 7.99
N TYR A 439 35.22 5.51 9.24
CA TYR A 439 35.87 6.33 10.25
C TYR A 439 37.16 6.99 9.74
N LYS A 440 37.32 8.26 10.09
CA LYS A 440 38.55 9.05 9.89
C LYS A 440 38.81 9.83 11.17
N PRO A 441 40.10 10.09 11.53
CA PRO A 441 40.44 10.90 12.72
C PRO A 441 39.76 12.28 12.74
N ASP A 442 39.53 12.88 11.55
CA ASP A 442 38.85 14.18 11.40
C ASP A 442 37.36 14.14 11.79
N TYR A 443 36.80 12.96 12.09
CA TYR A 443 35.41 12.78 12.54
C TYR A 443 35.31 12.74 14.06
N GLU A 444 36.45 12.79 14.77
CA GLU A 444 36.46 12.93 16.22
C GLU A 444 35.89 14.30 16.61
N VAL A 445 34.93 14.28 17.49
CA VAL A 445 34.31 15.48 18.05
C VAL A 445 34.30 15.39 19.56
N GLU A 446 34.46 16.54 20.22
CA GLU A 446 34.31 16.61 21.66
C GLU A 446 32.82 16.35 22.02
N THR A 447 32.58 15.29 22.77
CA THR A 447 31.22 14.87 23.18
C THR A 447 30.94 15.20 24.65
N GLY A 448 31.91 15.82 25.36
CA GLY A 448 31.76 16.26 26.74
C GLY A 448 30.66 17.30 26.86
N VAL A 449 29.85 17.20 27.91
CA VAL A 449 28.81 18.17 28.23
C VAL A 449 29.30 19.01 29.41
N PRO A 450 29.27 20.35 29.36
CA PRO A 450 29.63 21.22 30.47
C PRO A 450 28.85 20.90 31.75
N VAL A 451 29.52 20.91 32.89
CA VAL A 451 28.90 20.58 34.17
C VAL A 451 27.72 21.49 34.50
N GLU A 452 27.80 22.76 34.12
CA GLU A 452 26.71 23.73 34.27
C GLU A 452 25.46 23.31 33.51
N GLN A 453 25.61 22.83 32.28
CA GLN A 453 24.50 22.34 31.49
C GLN A 453 23.90 21.06 32.09
N LEU A 454 24.72 20.16 32.64
CA LEU A 454 24.22 18.96 33.30
C LEU A 454 23.45 19.34 34.59
N ARG A 455 23.89 20.33 35.33
CA ARG A 455 23.15 20.86 36.50
C ARG A 455 21.80 21.47 36.09
N GLU A 456 21.77 22.29 35.04
CA GLU A 456 20.55 22.86 34.53
C GLU A 456 19.55 21.77 34.08
N ILE A 457 20.02 20.75 33.35
CA ILE A 457 19.20 19.61 32.94
C ILE A 457 18.66 18.88 34.18
N THR A 458 19.49 18.60 35.17
CA THR A 458 19.08 17.94 36.42
C THR A 458 18.01 18.75 37.14
N GLN A 459 18.18 20.06 37.25
CA GLN A 459 17.20 20.94 37.86
C GLN A 459 15.87 20.90 37.13
N ARG A 460 15.88 21.00 35.78
CA ARG A 460 14.65 20.90 34.94
C ARG A 460 13.96 19.57 35.09
N LEU A 461 14.73 18.46 35.19
CA LEU A 461 14.17 17.11 35.33
C LEU A 461 13.57 16.83 36.71
N THR A 462 13.94 17.61 37.71
CA THR A 462 13.49 17.41 39.09
C THR A 462 12.49 18.47 39.57
N THR A 463 12.25 19.51 38.75
CA THR A 463 11.29 20.57 39.04
C THR A 463 9.98 20.33 38.29
N TYR A 464 8.87 20.66 38.91
CA TYR A 464 7.53 20.59 38.32
C TYR A 464 6.73 21.85 38.72
N PRO A 465 5.67 22.22 37.94
CA PRO A 465 4.83 23.38 38.24
C PRO A 465 4.19 23.29 39.64
N GLU A 466 4.02 24.40 40.32
CA GLU A 466 3.46 24.44 41.68
C GLU A 466 2.02 23.93 41.76
N ASP A 467 1.27 24.12 40.70
CA ASP A 467 -0.12 23.65 40.56
C ASP A 467 -0.25 22.18 40.12
N PHE A 468 0.87 21.51 39.86
CA PHE A 468 0.85 20.12 39.43
C PHE A 468 0.86 19.16 40.62
N HIS A 469 -0.19 18.36 40.77
CA HIS A 469 -0.33 17.38 41.85
C HIS A 469 0.50 16.11 41.57
N VAL A 470 1.76 16.13 41.96
CA VAL A 470 2.65 15.00 41.83
C VAL A 470 2.31 13.88 42.83
N HIS A 471 2.22 12.64 42.34
CA HIS A 471 2.03 11.49 43.22
C HIS A 471 3.16 11.38 44.26
N PRO A 472 2.90 11.11 45.56
CA PRO A 472 3.91 11.15 46.64
C PRO A 472 5.15 10.29 46.38
N LYS A 473 5.01 9.11 45.76
CA LYS A 473 6.13 8.26 45.38
C LYS A 473 7.02 8.88 44.28
N VAL A 474 6.40 9.55 43.32
CA VAL A 474 7.13 10.24 42.23
C VAL A 474 7.86 11.45 42.79
N LYS A 475 7.20 12.22 43.68
CA LYS A 475 7.83 13.37 44.40
C LYS A 475 9.12 12.95 45.13
N LYS A 476 9.04 11.89 45.93
CA LYS A 476 10.20 11.33 46.61
C LYS A 476 11.34 10.92 45.67
N LEU A 477 11.00 10.33 44.50
CA LEU A 477 11.99 9.96 43.48
C LEU A 477 12.64 11.18 42.83
N LEU A 478 11.89 12.25 42.60
CA LEU A 478 12.43 13.51 42.05
C LEU A 478 13.34 14.21 43.08
N GLU A 479 12.96 14.23 44.35
CA GLU A 479 13.79 14.75 45.44
C GLU A 479 15.12 13.98 45.55
N GLN A 480 15.09 12.64 45.55
CA GLN A 480 16.29 11.80 45.57
C GLN A 480 17.19 12.03 44.32
N ARG A 481 16.62 12.26 43.15
CA ARG A 481 17.41 12.60 41.94
C ARG A 481 18.07 13.96 42.03
N ALA A 482 17.43 14.92 42.69
CA ALA A 482 18.03 16.24 42.90
C ALA A 482 19.23 16.21 43.85
N GLU A 483 19.28 15.23 44.73
CA GLU A 483 20.40 15.04 45.72
C GLU A 483 21.57 14.25 45.11
N MET A 484 21.38 13.54 43.98
CA MET A 484 22.42 12.79 43.26
C MET A 484 23.37 13.71 42.52
#